data_1e653c8a392ff42a19d324462a855d08
#
_entry.id   1e653c8a392ff42a19d324462a855d08
#
_cell.length_a   1.000
_cell.length_b   1.000
_cell.length_c   1.000
_cell.angle_alpha   90.00
_cell.angle_beta   90.00
_cell.angle_gamma   90.00
#
_symmetry.space_group_name_H-M   'P 1'
#
loop_
_entity.id
_entity.type
_entity.pdbx_description
1 polymer ?
#
loop_
_entity_poly.entity_id
_entity_poly.type
_entity_poly.pdbx_seq_one_letter_code
_entity_poly.pdbx_strand_id
1 'polypeptide(L)'
;MEDAAREVEQVVRAALVQIRPGAADLGLDADLAAEAGLDSVEVMDMVMAIEDRLDLSIPVETLSEAHTIRGLCTGILGLMQSRTP
;
A
#
# COMPACT_ATOMS: atom_id res chain seq x y z
N MET A 1 0.93 -15.08 10.25
CA MET A 1 1.47 -13.75 10.46
C MET A 1 2.38 -13.33 9.33
N GLU A 2 3.47 -14.08 9.09
CA GLU A 2 4.35 -13.77 7.96
C GLU A 2 3.61 -13.88 6.64
N ASP A 3 2.68 -14.84 6.53
CA ASP A 3 1.91 -15.00 5.29
C ASP A 3 1.03 -13.80 5.01
N ALA A 4 0.42 -13.22 6.04
CA ALA A 4 -0.42 -12.04 5.88
C ALA A 4 0.43 -10.84 5.46
N ALA A 5 1.59 -10.66 6.08
CA ALA A 5 2.48 -9.55 5.74
C ALA A 5 2.97 -9.67 4.30
N ARG A 6 3.33 -10.88 3.88
CA ARG A 6 3.79 -11.14 2.52
C ARG A 6 2.68 -10.89 1.50
N GLU A 7 1.47 -11.34 1.82
CA GLU A 7 0.33 -11.12 0.94
C GLU A 7 0.03 -9.64 0.76
N VAL A 8 0.04 -8.89 1.87
CA VAL A 8 -0.19 -7.46 1.81
C VAL A 8 0.87 -6.77 0.96
N GLU A 9 2.13 -7.12 1.16
CA GLU A 9 3.21 -6.54 0.36
C GLU A 9 3.02 -6.84 -1.13
N GLN A 10 2.65 -8.05 -1.47
CA GLN A 10 2.43 -8.42 -2.86
C GLN A 10 1.29 -7.62 -3.48
N VAL A 11 0.21 -7.42 -2.73
CA VAL A 11 -0.93 -6.64 -3.21
C VAL A 11 -0.54 -5.19 -3.41
N VAL A 12 0.20 -4.61 -2.45
CA VAL A 12 0.64 -3.21 -2.55
C VAL A 12 1.57 -3.03 -3.75
N ARG A 13 2.53 -3.94 -3.94
CA ARG A 13 3.45 -3.83 -5.07
C ARG A 13 2.74 -4.02 -6.40
N ALA A 14 1.77 -4.93 -6.46
CA ALA A 14 1.01 -5.15 -7.69
C ALA A 14 0.21 -3.91 -8.07
N ALA A 15 -0.40 -3.25 -7.09
CA ALA A 15 -1.13 -2.01 -7.34
C ALA A 15 -0.21 -0.89 -7.79
N LEU A 16 0.96 -0.80 -7.18
CA LEU A 16 1.96 0.21 -7.53
C LEU A 16 2.46 0.02 -8.96
N VAL A 17 2.75 -1.21 -9.34
CA VAL A 17 3.27 -1.53 -10.68
C VAL A 17 2.25 -1.21 -11.77
N GLN A 18 0.96 -1.34 -11.49
CA GLN A 18 -0.06 -0.97 -12.47
C GLN A 18 0.00 0.50 -12.82
N ILE A 19 0.41 1.34 -11.89
CA ILE A 19 0.48 2.79 -12.07
C ILE A 19 1.87 3.20 -12.54
N ARG A 20 2.90 2.57 -12.00
CA ARG A 20 4.30 2.87 -12.30
C ARG A 20 5.05 1.55 -12.50
N PRO A 21 5.06 1.00 -13.71
CA PRO A 21 5.75 -0.29 -13.94
C PRO A 21 7.23 -0.27 -13.53
N GLY A 22 7.88 0.87 -13.64
CA GLY A 22 9.28 1.00 -13.23
C GLY A 22 9.52 0.91 -11.74
N ALA A 23 8.47 0.91 -10.92
CA ALA A 23 8.58 0.87 -9.47
C ALA A 23 8.57 -0.54 -8.90
N ALA A 24 8.64 -1.57 -9.74
CA ALA A 24 8.58 -2.97 -9.30
C ALA A 24 9.65 -3.30 -8.25
N ASP A 25 10.84 -2.69 -8.40
CA ASP A 25 11.97 -2.96 -7.51
C ASP A 25 12.15 -1.90 -6.43
N LEU A 26 11.15 -1.05 -6.21
CA LEU A 26 11.24 0.01 -5.22
C LEU A 26 11.44 -0.58 -3.82
N GLY A 27 12.37 -0.01 -3.05
CA GLY A 27 12.63 -0.47 -1.70
C GLY A 27 11.46 -0.20 -0.77
N LEU A 28 11.36 -1.00 0.29
CA LEU A 28 10.27 -0.86 1.26
C LEU A 28 10.25 0.51 1.94
N ASP A 29 11.40 1.11 2.12
CA ASP A 29 11.51 2.40 2.82
C ASP A 29 11.65 3.59 1.88
N ALA A 30 11.54 3.36 0.58
CA ALA A 30 11.60 4.43 -0.39
C ALA A 30 10.32 5.26 -0.35
N ASP A 31 10.46 6.58 -0.49
CA ASP A 31 9.33 7.49 -0.50
C ASP A 31 8.57 7.35 -1.81
N LEU A 32 7.27 7.05 -1.72
CA LEU A 32 6.46 6.81 -2.91
C LEU A 32 6.33 8.04 -3.80
N ALA A 33 6.22 9.22 -3.20
CA ALA A 33 6.11 10.45 -3.98
C ALA A 33 7.45 10.84 -4.58
N ALA A 34 8.51 10.80 -3.78
CA ALA A 34 9.83 11.27 -4.22
C ALA A 34 10.51 10.31 -5.17
N GLU A 35 10.40 9.00 -4.92
CA GLU A 35 11.17 8.02 -5.70
C GLU A 35 10.36 7.33 -6.78
N ALA A 36 9.08 7.11 -6.55
CA ALA A 36 8.21 6.53 -7.58
C ALA A 36 7.48 7.61 -8.39
N GLY A 37 7.53 8.85 -7.93
CA GLY A 37 6.92 9.97 -8.65
C GLY A 37 5.41 9.97 -8.64
N LEU A 38 4.78 9.37 -7.63
CA LEU A 38 3.33 9.34 -7.56
C LEU A 38 2.77 10.67 -7.08
N ASP A 39 1.75 11.17 -7.77
CA ASP A 39 1.00 12.32 -7.30
C ASP A 39 -0.19 11.85 -6.47
N SER A 40 -0.97 12.82 -5.95
CA SER A 40 -2.09 12.51 -5.07
C SER A 40 -3.15 11.63 -5.73
N VAL A 41 -3.41 11.86 -7.01
CA VAL A 41 -4.42 11.07 -7.74
C VAL A 41 -3.93 9.64 -7.93
N GLU A 42 -2.66 9.49 -8.27
CA GLU A 42 -2.09 8.16 -8.47
C GLU A 42 -2.03 7.36 -7.17
N VAL A 43 -1.74 8.03 -6.06
CA VAL A 43 -1.77 7.38 -4.76
C VAL A 43 -3.18 6.88 -4.44
N MET A 44 -4.19 7.69 -4.73
CA MET A 44 -5.58 7.27 -4.50
C MET A 44 -5.96 6.10 -5.40
N ASP A 45 -5.53 6.11 -6.65
CA ASP A 45 -5.79 4.99 -7.55
C ASP A 45 -5.17 3.71 -7.03
N MET A 46 -3.94 3.80 -6.53
CA MET A 46 -3.25 2.66 -5.94
C MET A 46 -4.00 2.13 -4.73
N VAL A 47 -4.44 3.04 -3.86
CA VAL A 47 -5.17 2.68 -2.66
C VAL A 47 -6.48 1.98 -3.00
N MET A 48 -7.20 2.49 -3.99
CA MET A 48 -8.46 1.89 -4.40
C MET A 48 -8.25 0.46 -4.91
N ALA A 49 -7.17 0.23 -5.66
CA ALA A 49 -6.84 -1.10 -6.13
C ALA A 49 -6.54 -2.05 -4.97
N ILE A 50 -5.85 -1.55 -3.96
CA ILE A 50 -5.54 -2.34 -2.76
C ILE A 50 -6.82 -2.68 -2.01
N GLU A 51 -7.69 -1.68 -1.85
CA GLU A 51 -8.97 -1.89 -1.15
C GLU A 51 -9.81 -2.96 -1.83
N ASP A 52 -9.85 -2.94 -3.15
CA ASP A 52 -10.60 -3.93 -3.91
C ASP A 52 -10.03 -5.34 -3.71
N ARG A 53 -8.72 -5.46 -3.74
CA ARG A 53 -8.09 -6.77 -3.62
C ARG A 53 -8.19 -7.37 -2.23
N LEU A 54 -8.10 -6.53 -1.21
CA LEU A 54 -8.12 -6.99 0.18
C LEU A 54 -9.50 -6.91 0.80
N ASP A 55 -10.45 -6.34 0.08
CA ASP A 55 -11.84 -6.19 0.54
C ASP A 55 -11.89 -5.48 1.89
N LEU A 56 -11.21 -4.33 1.97
CA LEU A 56 -11.23 -3.51 3.16
C LEU A 56 -11.14 -2.04 2.78
N SER A 57 -11.44 -1.16 3.73
CA SER A 57 -11.35 0.28 3.54
C SER A 57 -10.14 0.81 4.28
N ILE A 58 -9.37 1.67 3.61
CA ILE A 58 -8.17 2.27 4.19
C ILE A 58 -8.49 3.73 4.53
N PRO A 59 -8.50 4.09 5.83
CA PRO A 59 -8.81 5.47 6.23
C PRO A 59 -7.77 6.45 5.74
N VAL A 60 -8.20 7.70 5.56
CA VAL A 60 -7.30 8.78 5.16
C VAL A 60 -6.16 8.95 6.15
N GLU A 61 -6.42 8.75 7.44
CA GLU A 61 -5.40 8.87 8.47
C GLU A 61 -4.25 7.90 8.25
N THR A 62 -4.57 6.67 7.82
CA THR A 62 -3.54 5.67 7.51
C THR A 62 -2.68 6.14 6.34
N LEU A 63 -3.32 6.73 5.33
CA LEU A 63 -2.61 7.21 4.14
C LEU A 63 -1.71 8.39 4.44
N SER A 64 -2.16 9.30 5.31
CA SER A 64 -1.36 10.48 5.62
C SER A 64 -0.08 10.15 6.37
N GLU A 65 -0.02 8.98 7.01
CA GLU A 65 1.16 8.53 7.73
C GLU A 65 2.00 7.55 6.92
N ALA A 66 1.48 7.03 5.83
CA ALA A 66 2.12 5.97 5.05
C ALA A 66 2.72 6.52 3.76
N HIS A 67 3.99 6.90 3.80
CA HIS A 67 4.69 7.45 2.63
C HIS A 67 5.56 6.43 1.92
N THR A 68 5.63 5.22 2.45
CA THR A 68 6.48 4.15 1.93
C THR A 68 5.67 2.86 1.81
N ILE A 69 6.23 1.89 1.07
CA ILE A 69 5.58 0.58 0.97
C ILE A 69 5.48 -0.05 2.36
N ARG A 70 6.54 0.05 3.16
CA ARG A 70 6.53 -0.49 4.52
C ARG A 70 5.43 0.14 5.37
N GLY A 71 5.30 1.47 5.30
CA GLY A 71 4.27 2.19 6.05
C GLY A 71 2.87 1.75 5.66
N LEU A 72 2.63 1.62 4.36
CA LEU A 72 1.33 1.14 3.86
C LEU A 72 1.04 -0.28 4.36
N CYS A 73 2.02 -1.17 4.25
CA CYS A 73 1.85 -2.55 4.69
C CYS A 73 1.54 -2.63 6.18
N THR A 74 2.27 -1.86 6.98
CA THR A 74 2.05 -1.82 8.43
C THR A 74 0.65 -1.33 8.76
N GLY A 75 0.22 -0.25 8.11
CA GLY A 75 -1.11 0.30 8.33
C GLY A 75 -2.20 -0.66 7.93
N ILE A 76 -2.04 -1.31 6.77
CA ILE A 76 -3.03 -2.27 6.28
C ILE A 76 -3.11 -3.49 7.20
N LEU A 77 -1.97 -3.99 7.64
CA LEU A 77 -1.96 -5.13 8.58
C LEU A 77 -2.69 -4.78 9.87
N GLY A 78 -2.49 -3.56 10.37
CA GLY A 78 -3.20 -3.09 11.54
C GLY A 78 -4.71 -3.09 11.33
N LEU A 79 -5.16 -2.64 10.15
CA LEU A 79 -6.58 -2.64 9.82
C LEU A 79 -7.14 -4.05 9.74
N MET A 80 -6.39 -4.97 9.17
CA MET A 80 -6.82 -6.35 9.04
C MET A 80 -6.97 -7.00 10.43
N GLN A 81 -6.05 -6.73 11.32
CA GLN A 81 -6.12 -7.23 12.69
C GLN A 81 -7.32 -6.66 13.44
N SER A 82 -7.64 -5.39 13.19
CA SER A 82 -8.77 -4.73 13.84
C SER A 82 -10.11 -5.28 13.38
N ARG A 83 -10.17 -5.90 12.20
CA ARG A 83 -11.40 -6.48 11.67
C ARG A 83 -11.79 -7.77 12.39
N THR A 84 -10.85 -8.42 13.02
CA THR A 84 -11.09 -9.69 13.68
C THR A 84 -11.79 -9.45 15.00
N PRO A 85 -12.98 -10.02 15.21
CA PRO A 85 -13.70 -9.84 16.47
C PRO A 85 -13.00 -10.50 17.64
#